data_1c3909c41d98d93422484436c24e0185
#
_entry.id   1c3909c41d98d93422484436c24e0185
#
_cell.length_a   1.000
_cell.length_b   1.000
_cell.length_c   1.000
_cell.angle_alpha   90.00
_cell.angle_beta   90.00
_cell.angle_gamma   90.00
#
_symmetry.space_group_name_H-M   'P 1'
#
loop_
_entity.id
_entity.type
_entity.pdbx_description
1 polymer ?
#
loop_
_entity_poly.entity_id
_entity_poly.type
_entity_poly.pdbx_seq_one_letter_code
_entity_poly.pdbx_strand_id
1 'polypeptide(L)'
;MLNPSPRVREYENIPGVVRLDIPAVASLPTGETADTTRIVERFGEDILAAGLHNGAQTVYVKPERLLEFAEFARTDEKLRYEALTDVTAIDRSELPIGNGERFQTVYQLRSYSRKQHLTVICPLPNDDEPAVPSLANIYKGAEWPEREAYDLMGVRFTGHPDLRRIMMPEGWPNHPLQKNVPVGGEEVPFSMTWSDPEFASLGTQILPATSVPPTLPPGMNRENMIINMGPHHPSTHGVLRLVVELDGETVVKIDPDLGYLHSGFEKTGENKRYKDFVYYSDRMDYLSAMLNNFGYVLTIEKLLGVDIPPRAQVIRIIMTELQRIASHLFWLGTHVMDVSGTGMSVMMYVTRERERILDLFEMVCGARLTVSYIRLGGVYRDLPDAFLTNLADFLVAMPVRIDEYERMLTESPLWDVRLQGIGVLSRDEVINMGLTGPMLRGSGVDWDLRRDMPYGGFENYDFKVPVATEGDCFARYTVRMEEMRQSLRIISQAVKNLPDGPFKTEDRKVALPPRAELDVSMEALIHHFKLMTEGLLVPPGMLYHAIESSKGELGYFVYADGSAKPYRLH
;
A
#
# COMPACT_ATOMS: atom_id res chain seq x y z
N MET A 1 -26.39 -25.02 -10.03
CA MET A 1 -27.01 -23.78 -9.50
C MET A 1 -26.35 -23.54 -8.15
N LEU A 2 -25.36 -22.67 -8.12
CA LEU A 2 -24.69 -22.28 -6.88
C LEU A 2 -25.60 -21.34 -6.10
N ASN A 3 -25.75 -21.58 -4.81
CA ASN A 3 -26.57 -20.76 -3.91
C ASN A 3 -26.05 -19.30 -3.93
N PRO A 4 -26.91 -18.29 -3.98
CA PRO A 4 -26.50 -16.91 -3.84
C PRO A 4 -25.79 -16.68 -2.51
N SER A 5 -24.81 -15.75 -2.52
CA SER A 5 -23.92 -15.49 -1.41
C SER A 5 -24.68 -15.20 -0.09
N PRO A 6 -24.10 -15.52 1.06
CA PRO A 6 -24.71 -15.26 2.37
C PRO A 6 -25.13 -13.81 2.61
N ARG A 7 -24.52 -12.85 1.93
CA ARG A 7 -24.81 -11.41 2.10
C ARG A 7 -26.24 -11.02 1.72
N VAL A 8 -26.85 -11.71 0.77
CA VAL A 8 -28.24 -11.44 0.34
C VAL A 8 -29.27 -12.09 1.27
N ARG A 9 -28.91 -13.17 1.97
CA ARG A 9 -29.86 -13.95 2.80
C ARG A 9 -30.05 -13.45 4.23
N GLU A 10 -29.08 -12.77 4.81
CA GLU A 10 -29.14 -12.37 6.23
C GLU A 10 -30.13 -11.23 6.50
N TYR A 11 -30.59 -10.50 5.48
CA TYR A 11 -31.45 -9.31 5.64
C TYR A 11 -32.87 -9.48 5.11
N GLU A 12 -33.21 -10.57 4.44
CA GLU A 12 -34.53 -10.74 3.80
C GLU A 12 -35.69 -11.06 4.75
N ASN A 13 -35.43 -11.47 6.00
CA ASN A 13 -36.46 -12.04 6.87
C ASN A 13 -36.50 -11.52 8.32
N ILE A 14 -36.11 -10.27 8.59
CA ILE A 14 -36.34 -9.68 9.91
C ILE A 14 -37.59 -8.81 9.87
N PRO A 15 -38.72 -9.23 10.51
CA PRO A 15 -39.93 -8.42 10.57
C PRO A 15 -39.68 -7.11 11.37
N GLY A 16 -39.91 -5.98 10.74
CA GLY A 16 -39.83 -4.67 11.39
C GLY A 16 -38.62 -3.81 11.06
N VAL A 17 -37.69 -4.31 10.22
CA VAL A 17 -36.59 -3.48 9.69
C VAL A 17 -37.14 -2.64 8.54
N VAL A 18 -37.29 -1.34 8.77
CA VAL A 18 -37.50 -0.37 7.69
C VAL A 18 -36.28 -0.46 6.75
N ARG A 19 -36.51 -0.91 5.53
CA ARG A 19 -35.50 -0.81 4.47
C ARG A 19 -35.16 0.67 4.31
N LEU A 20 -34.02 1.08 4.78
CA LEU A 20 -33.42 2.30 4.28
C LEU A 20 -33.05 1.97 2.81
N ASP A 21 -33.61 2.70 1.87
CA ASP A 21 -33.16 2.70 0.48
C ASP A 21 -31.72 3.23 0.48
N ILE A 22 -30.77 2.36 0.77
CA ILE A 22 -29.35 2.65 0.61
C ILE A 22 -29.11 2.58 -0.89
N PRO A 23 -28.70 3.67 -1.55
CA PRO A 23 -28.33 3.60 -2.95
C PRO A 23 -27.19 2.60 -3.07
N ALA A 24 -27.48 1.47 -3.66
CA ALA A 24 -26.59 0.30 -3.77
C ALA A 24 -25.44 0.50 -4.76
N VAL A 25 -25.24 1.72 -5.25
CA VAL A 25 -24.17 2.10 -6.18
C VAL A 25 -23.51 3.34 -5.62
N ALA A 26 -22.18 3.33 -5.52
CA ALA A 26 -21.44 4.57 -5.32
C ALA A 26 -21.93 5.59 -6.33
N SER A 27 -22.37 6.75 -5.88
CA SER A 27 -22.86 7.81 -6.77
C SER A 27 -21.80 8.12 -7.83
N LEU A 28 -22.23 8.38 -9.05
CA LEU A 28 -21.31 8.87 -10.09
C LEU A 28 -20.61 10.15 -9.59
N PRO A 29 -19.39 10.41 -10.03
CA PRO A 29 -18.66 11.61 -9.65
C PRO A 29 -19.47 12.85 -9.98
N THR A 30 -19.48 13.84 -9.08
CA THR A 30 -20.22 15.09 -9.21
C THR A 30 -19.29 16.28 -9.02
N GLY A 31 -19.61 17.40 -9.65
CA GLY A 31 -18.77 18.59 -9.63
C GLY A 31 -17.67 18.53 -10.71
N GLU A 32 -17.28 19.70 -11.19
CA GLU A 32 -16.28 19.83 -12.25
C GLU A 32 -14.97 20.38 -11.69
N THR A 33 -13.85 19.89 -12.23
CA THR A 33 -12.54 20.47 -12.02
C THR A 33 -11.97 20.89 -13.36
N ALA A 34 -10.94 21.75 -13.35
CA ALA A 34 -10.30 22.18 -14.60
C ALA A 34 -9.78 20.99 -15.42
N ASP A 35 -9.29 19.94 -14.74
CA ASP A 35 -8.78 18.74 -15.39
C ASP A 35 -9.92 17.90 -15.99
N THR A 36 -10.98 17.65 -15.22
CA THR A 36 -12.12 16.86 -15.71
C THR A 36 -12.85 17.58 -16.86
N THR A 37 -13.02 18.90 -16.79
CA THR A 37 -13.57 19.69 -17.89
C THR A 37 -12.74 19.56 -19.17
N ARG A 38 -11.40 19.70 -19.07
CA ARG A 38 -10.50 19.55 -20.20
C ARG A 38 -10.54 18.15 -20.82
N ILE A 39 -10.63 17.13 -19.99
CA ILE A 39 -10.76 15.74 -20.43
C ILE A 39 -12.07 15.54 -21.20
N VAL A 40 -13.20 16.03 -20.65
CA VAL A 40 -14.51 15.92 -21.29
C VAL A 40 -14.56 16.72 -22.61
N GLU A 41 -13.98 17.92 -22.66
CA GLU A 41 -13.86 18.70 -23.90
C GLU A 41 -13.11 17.95 -25.02
N ARG A 42 -12.08 17.15 -24.66
CA ARG A 42 -11.27 16.41 -25.62
C ARG A 42 -11.93 15.13 -26.11
N PHE A 43 -12.57 14.37 -25.22
CA PHE A 43 -13.05 13.00 -25.48
C PHE A 43 -14.57 12.90 -25.64
N GLY A 44 -15.33 13.91 -25.21
CA GLY A 44 -16.79 13.96 -25.35
C GLY A 44 -17.51 12.74 -24.80
N GLU A 45 -18.26 12.04 -25.66
CA GLU A 45 -19.07 10.85 -25.31
C GLU A 45 -18.26 9.60 -24.95
N ASP A 46 -16.94 9.61 -25.14
CA ASP A 46 -16.07 8.51 -24.73
C ASP A 46 -15.72 8.56 -23.23
N ILE A 47 -16.03 9.69 -22.58
CA ILE A 47 -16.04 9.82 -21.12
C ILE A 47 -17.44 9.53 -20.60
N LEU A 48 -17.58 8.41 -19.89
CA LEU A 48 -18.86 7.98 -19.34
C LEU A 48 -19.31 8.82 -18.14
N ALA A 49 -18.36 9.25 -17.33
CA ALA A 49 -18.58 10.18 -16.20
C ALA A 49 -17.24 10.83 -15.81
N ALA A 50 -17.29 12.07 -15.31
CA ALA A 50 -16.11 12.77 -14.81
C ALA A 50 -16.52 13.77 -13.72
N GLY A 51 -15.67 13.94 -12.70
CA GLY A 51 -15.92 14.88 -11.60
C GLY A 51 -15.15 14.52 -10.34
N LEU A 52 -15.68 14.96 -9.20
CA LEU A 52 -15.16 14.62 -7.88
C LEU A 52 -15.97 13.47 -7.26
N HIS A 53 -15.26 12.48 -6.74
CA HIS A 53 -15.83 11.42 -5.92
C HIS A 53 -15.14 11.40 -4.56
N ASN A 54 -15.89 11.65 -3.49
CA ASN A 54 -15.33 11.84 -2.14
C ASN A 54 -14.12 12.81 -2.08
N GLY A 55 -14.17 13.87 -2.90
CA GLY A 55 -13.09 14.87 -2.99
C GLY A 55 -11.89 14.47 -3.87
N ALA A 56 -11.89 13.28 -4.47
CA ALA A 56 -10.86 12.82 -5.42
C ALA A 56 -11.36 12.99 -6.86
N GLN A 57 -10.49 13.47 -7.75
CA GLN A 57 -10.80 13.54 -9.18
C GLN A 57 -10.95 12.14 -9.75
N THR A 58 -12.06 11.85 -10.41
CA THR A 58 -12.39 10.54 -10.95
C THR A 58 -12.98 10.68 -12.35
N VAL A 59 -12.51 9.85 -13.28
CA VAL A 59 -12.96 9.82 -14.67
C VAL A 59 -13.26 8.39 -15.08
N TYR A 60 -14.42 8.17 -15.72
CA TYR A 60 -14.80 6.90 -16.32
C TYR A 60 -14.58 6.96 -17.83
N VAL A 61 -13.74 6.06 -18.36
CA VAL A 61 -13.30 6.05 -19.75
C VAL A 61 -13.71 4.73 -20.42
N LYS A 62 -14.15 4.79 -21.68
CA LYS A 62 -14.40 3.56 -22.47
C LYS A 62 -13.09 2.80 -22.74
N PRO A 63 -13.08 1.45 -22.69
CA PRO A 63 -11.88 0.64 -22.87
C PRO A 63 -11.13 0.94 -24.19
N GLU A 64 -11.87 1.17 -25.28
CA GLU A 64 -11.33 1.40 -26.62
C GLU A 64 -10.53 2.71 -26.71
N ARG A 65 -10.79 3.64 -25.80
CA ARG A 65 -10.14 4.96 -25.79
C ARG A 65 -9.08 5.11 -24.71
N LEU A 66 -8.86 4.07 -23.90
CA LEU A 66 -7.96 4.13 -22.75
C LEU A 66 -6.52 4.50 -23.13
N LEU A 67 -5.98 3.96 -24.22
CA LEU A 67 -4.61 4.29 -24.68
C LEU A 67 -4.50 5.77 -25.08
N GLU A 68 -5.41 6.26 -25.92
CA GLU A 68 -5.41 7.66 -26.35
C GLU A 68 -5.60 8.61 -25.17
N PHE A 69 -6.46 8.21 -24.23
CA PHE A 69 -6.67 8.95 -22.97
C PHE A 69 -5.38 9.03 -22.14
N ALA A 70 -4.70 7.89 -21.95
CA ALA A 70 -3.48 7.82 -21.14
C ALA A 70 -2.33 8.65 -21.76
N GLU A 71 -2.16 8.58 -23.09
CA GLU A 71 -1.22 9.43 -23.82
C GLU A 71 -1.54 10.92 -23.64
N PHE A 72 -2.80 11.30 -23.81
CA PHE A 72 -3.23 12.67 -23.61
C PHE A 72 -3.02 13.14 -22.17
N ALA A 73 -3.43 12.34 -21.18
CA ALA A 73 -3.25 12.67 -19.77
C ALA A 73 -1.77 12.89 -19.41
N ARG A 74 -0.86 12.11 -20.02
CA ARG A 74 0.58 12.21 -19.81
C ARG A 74 1.21 13.40 -20.51
N THR A 75 0.84 13.66 -21.77
CA THR A 75 1.56 14.60 -22.65
C THR A 75 0.98 16.00 -22.68
N ASP A 76 -0.29 16.17 -22.32
CA ASP A 76 -0.94 17.47 -22.32
C ASP A 76 -0.30 18.43 -21.29
N GLU A 77 0.10 19.62 -21.71
CA GLU A 77 0.80 20.59 -20.86
C GLU A 77 0.05 21.02 -19.61
N LYS A 78 -1.29 20.95 -19.64
CA LYS A 78 -2.14 21.33 -18.51
C LYS A 78 -2.49 20.17 -17.60
N LEU A 79 -2.36 18.93 -18.04
CA LEU A 79 -2.66 17.73 -17.26
C LEU A 79 -1.40 17.11 -16.65
N ARG A 80 -0.42 16.74 -17.46
CA ARG A 80 0.88 16.21 -17.06
C ARG A 80 0.78 15.15 -15.95
N TYR A 81 -0.01 14.12 -16.16
CA TYR A 81 -0.02 12.95 -15.29
C TYR A 81 1.14 12.04 -15.68
N GLU A 82 2.33 12.38 -15.16
CA GLU A 82 3.61 11.79 -15.57
C GLU A 82 3.80 10.35 -15.10
N ALA A 83 3.17 9.95 -14.00
CA ALA A 83 3.33 8.64 -13.38
C ALA A 83 2.01 7.89 -13.22
N LEU A 84 2.07 6.58 -13.37
CA LEU A 84 1.04 5.65 -12.94
C LEU A 84 1.55 5.01 -11.64
N THR A 85 0.78 5.19 -10.56
CA THR A 85 1.17 4.71 -9.22
C THR A 85 0.60 3.34 -8.91
N ASP A 86 -0.57 3.00 -9.49
CA ASP A 86 -1.21 1.71 -9.21
C ASP A 86 -2.26 1.32 -10.25
N VAL A 87 -2.52 0.01 -10.39
CA VAL A 87 -3.60 -0.56 -11.21
C VAL A 87 -4.27 -1.68 -10.43
N THR A 88 -5.59 -1.62 -10.30
CA THR A 88 -6.35 -2.71 -9.71
C THR A 88 -7.66 -2.95 -10.47
N ALA A 89 -8.44 -3.96 -10.04
CA ALA A 89 -9.75 -4.22 -10.60
C ALA A 89 -10.80 -4.45 -9.52
N ILE A 90 -12.06 -4.28 -9.90
CA ILE A 90 -13.24 -4.48 -9.05
C ILE A 90 -14.15 -5.50 -9.74
N ASP A 91 -14.52 -6.56 -9.03
CA ASP A 91 -15.61 -7.48 -9.41
C ASP A 91 -16.90 -7.01 -8.72
N ARG A 92 -17.87 -6.56 -9.50
CA ARG A 92 -19.15 -5.99 -9.05
C ARG A 92 -20.29 -7.00 -9.00
N SER A 93 -20.01 -8.29 -9.14
CA SER A 93 -21.05 -9.33 -9.24
C SER A 93 -22.02 -9.42 -8.06
N GLU A 94 -21.63 -8.94 -6.87
CA GLU A 94 -22.50 -8.87 -5.68
C GLU A 94 -23.19 -7.52 -5.49
N LEU A 95 -22.90 -6.52 -6.34
CA LEU A 95 -23.62 -5.23 -6.33
C LEU A 95 -24.82 -5.33 -7.28
N PRO A 96 -25.89 -4.54 -7.04
CA PRO A 96 -26.93 -4.38 -8.03
C PRO A 96 -26.29 -3.83 -9.30
N ILE A 97 -26.12 -4.70 -10.27
CA ILE A 97 -25.68 -4.32 -11.61
C ILE A 97 -26.88 -3.65 -12.26
N GLY A 98 -26.91 -2.31 -12.23
CA GLY A 98 -27.69 -1.55 -13.19
C GLY A 98 -27.17 -1.90 -14.60
N ASN A 99 -27.35 -1.09 -15.58
CA ASN A 99 -26.81 -1.31 -16.95
C ASN A 99 -25.24 -1.24 -16.99
N GLY A 100 -24.55 -1.81 -16.02
CA GLY A 100 -23.10 -1.72 -15.87
C GLY A 100 -22.42 -3.08 -15.94
N GLU A 101 -21.19 -3.08 -16.39
CA GLU A 101 -20.34 -4.23 -16.55
C GLU A 101 -19.89 -4.79 -15.18
N ARG A 102 -19.69 -6.09 -15.09
CA ARG A 102 -19.25 -6.80 -13.89
C ARG A 102 -17.85 -6.35 -13.45
N PHE A 103 -16.91 -6.25 -14.39
CA PHE A 103 -15.53 -5.89 -14.08
C PHE A 103 -15.23 -4.43 -14.43
N GLN A 104 -14.46 -3.79 -13.58
CA GLN A 104 -13.92 -2.45 -13.80
C GLN A 104 -12.44 -2.44 -13.45
N THR A 105 -11.59 -1.90 -14.32
CA THR A 105 -10.20 -1.58 -13.95
C THR A 105 -10.12 -0.17 -13.39
N VAL A 106 -9.21 0.02 -12.43
CA VAL A 106 -8.96 1.28 -11.75
C VAL A 106 -7.49 1.61 -11.85
N TYR A 107 -7.16 2.78 -12.37
CA TYR A 107 -5.80 3.27 -12.52
C TYR A 107 -5.62 4.52 -11.67
N GLN A 108 -4.51 4.62 -10.97
CA GLN A 108 -4.14 5.77 -10.16
C GLN A 108 -3.02 6.55 -10.86
N LEU A 109 -3.35 7.73 -11.37
CA LEU A 109 -2.40 8.59 -12.07
C LEU A 109 -1.95 9.75 -11.19
N ARG A 110 -0.67 10.11 -11.27
CA ARG A 110 -0.05 11.18 -10.50
C ARG A 110 0.61 12.22 -11.39
N SER A 111 0.35 13.50 -11.09
CA SER A 111 1.11 14.61 -11.60
C SER A 111 2.00 15.18 -10.50
N TYR A 112 3.30 14.96 -10.61
CA TYR A 112 4.28 15.52 -9.67
C TYR A 112 4.42 17.02 -9.82
N SER A 113 4.44 17.50 -11.07
CA SER A 113 4.59 18.92 -11.39
C SER A 113 3.42 19.78 -10.90
N ARG A 114 2.20 19.22 -10.88
CA ARG A 114 0.96 19.94 -10.51
C ARG A 114 0.42 19.53 -9.13
N LYS A 115 1.02 18.53 -8.48
CA LYS A 115 0.57 18.00 -7.19
C LYS A 115 -0.90 17.53 -7.24
N GLN A 116 -1.25 16.80 -8.32
CA GLN A 116 -2.59 16.32 -8.57
C GLN A 116 -2.61 14.80 -8.66
N HIS A 117 -3.76 14.25 -8.33
CA HIS A 117 -4.05 12.82 -8.44
C HIS A 117 -5.35 12.63 -9.22
N LEU A 118 -5.40 11.62 -10.08
CA LEU A 118 -6.54 11.26 -10.89
C LEU A 118 -6.79 9.75 -10.81
N THR A 119 -7.98 9.37 -10.41
CA THR A 119 -8.47 7.99 -10.51
C THR A 119 -9.18 7.81 -11.85
N VAL A 120 -8.73 6.85 -12.65
CA VAL A 120 -9.35 6.50 -13.93
C VAL A 120 -10.00 5.14 -13.80
N ILE A 121 -11.26 5.03 -14.15
CA ILE A 121 -12.04 3.80 -14.09
C ILE A 121 -12.46 3.43 -15.50
N CYS A 122 -12.22 2.16 -15.84
CA CYS A 122 -12.56 1.64 -17.14
C CYS A 122 -13.48 0.42 -16.97
N PRO A 123 -14.80 0.55 -17.24
CA PRO A 123 -15.74 -0.56 -17.22
C PRO A 123 -15.46 -1.52 -18.39
N LEU A 124 -15.47 -2.83 -18.14
CA LEU A 124 -15.13 -3.85 -19.13
C LEU A 124 -16.38 -4.56 -19.66
N PRO A 125 -16.61 -4.55 -20.97
CA PRO A 125 -17.89 -4.98 -21.55
C PRO A 125 -18.10 -6.49 -21.59
N ASN A 126 -17.06 -7.30 -21.40
CA ASN A 126 -17.15 -8.75 -21.41
C ASN A 126 -16.90 -9.34 -20.03
N ASP A 127 -17.91 -9.98 -19.46
CA ASP A 127 -17.85 -10.57 -18.11
C ASP A 127 -17.15 -11.94 -18.09
N ASP A 128 -17.15 -12.67 -19.20
CA ASP A 128 -16.53 -14.00 -19.28
C ASP A 128 -15.02 -13.89 -19.52
N GLU A 129 -14.61 -12.96 -20.37
CA GLU A 129 -13.21 -12.67 -20.68
C GLU A 129 -12.97 -11.16 -20.62
N PRO A 130 -12.90 -10.58 -19.41
CA PRO A 130 -12.70 -9.14 -19.27
C PRO A 130 -11.32 -8.74 -19.80
N ALA A 131 -11.30 -7.85 -20.79
CA ALA A 131 -10.08 -7.42 -21.43
C ALA A 131 -10.01 -5.90 -21.61
N VAL A 132 -8.79 -5.37 -21.49
CA VAL A 132 -8.49 -3.94 -21.64
C VAL A 132 -7.09 -3.77 -22.26
N PRO A 133 -6.83 -2.72 -23.05
CA PRO A 133 -5.48 -2.44 -23.52
C PRO A 133 -4.50 -2.17 -22.38
N SER A 134 -3.28 -2.72 -22.48
CA SER A 134 -2.21 -2.49 -21.52
C SER A 134 -1.64 -1.07 -21.64
N LEU A 135 -1.39 -0.43 -20.50
CA LEU A 135 -0.70 0.85 -20.40
C LEU A 135 0.82 0.73 -20.27
N ALA A 136 1.39 -0.49 -20.23
CA ALA A 136 2.81 -0.74 -20.01
C ALA A 136 3.75 -0.05 -21.03
N ASN A 137 3.28 0.19 -22.26
CA ASN A 137 4.03 0.94 -23.27
C ASN A 137 4.04 2.45 -23.02
N ILE A 138 3.06 2.98 -22.30
CA ILE A 138 2.97 4.41 -21.94
C ILE A 138 3.62 4.64 -20.58
N TYR A 139 3.28 3.81 -19.58
CA TYR A 139 3.80 3.85 -18.22
C TYR A 139 4.42 2.49 -17.88
N LYS A 140 5.73 2.42 -17.77
CA LYS A 140 6.40 1.18 -17.37
C LYS A 140 5.99 0.69 -15.98
N GLY A 141 5.58 1.59 -15.11
CA GLY A 141 5.02 1.26 -13.80
C GLY A 141 3.75 0.41 -13.86
N ALA A 142 3.09 0.29 -15.02
CA ALA A 142 1.92 -0.56 -15.20
C ALA A 142 2.26 -2.06 -15.29
N GLU A 143 3.48 -2.44 -15.67
CA GLU A 143 3.81 -3.84 -15.99
C GLU A 143 3.45 -4.83 -14.86
N TRP A 144 3.81 -4.54 -13.63
CA TRP A 144 3.56 -5.46 -12.51
C TRP A 144 2.14 -5.36 -11.93
N PRO A 145 1.58 -4.17 -11.71
CA PRO A 145 0.20 -4.06 -11.26
C PRO A 145 -0.82 -4.64 -12.25
N GLU A 146 -0.58 -4.54 -13.56
CA GLU A 146 -1.43 -5.19 -14.57
C GLU A 146 -1.31 -6.73 -14.48
N ARG A 147 -0.12 -7.28 -14.25
CA ARG A 147 0.05 -8.72 -13.97
C ARG A 147 -0.68 -9.14 -12.71
N GLU A 148 -0.63 -8.33 -11.65
CA GLU A 148 -1.34 -8.60 -10.40
C GLU A 148 -2.87 -8.59 -10.61
N ALA A 149 -3.40 -7.59 -11.31
CA ALA A 149 -4.82 -7.52 -11.65
C ALA A 149 -5.26 -8.67 -12.56
N TYR A 150 -4.41 -9.10 -13.51
CA TYR A 150 -4.65 -10.31 -14.28
C TYR A 150 -4.67 -11.56 -13.40
N ASP A 151 -3.65 -11.73 -12.57
CA ASP A 151 -3.47 -12.91 -11.74
C ASP A 151 -4.60 -13.08 -10.72
N LEU A 152 -4.92 -12.03 -9.98
CA LEU A 152 -5.84 -12.08 -8.84
C LEU A 152 -7.30 -11.84 -9.22
N MET A 153 -7.58 -11.09 -10.30
CA MET A 153 -8.94 -10.73 -10.73
C MET A 153 -9.36 -11.30 -12.08
N GLY A 154 -8.41 -11.76 -12.91
CA GLY A 154 -8.69 -12.36 -14.20
C GLY A 154 -8.88 -11.36 -15.34
N VAL A 155 -8.52 -10.10 -15.17
CA VAL A 155 -8.58 -9.09 -16.24
C VAL A 155 -7.40 -9.26 -17.19
N ARG A 156 -7.68 -9.42 -18.48
CA ARG A 156 -6.65 -9.61 -19.50
C ARG A 156 -6.20 -8.26 -20.08
N PHE A 157 -4.90 -7.97 -19.99
CA PHE A 157 -4.30 -6.75 -20.55
C PHE A 157 -3.73 -7.03 -21.94
N THR A 158 -4.43 -6.57 -22.98
CA THR A 158 -4.01 -6.82 -24.38
C THR A 158 -2.82 -5.97 -24.75
N GLY A 159 -1.79 -6.58 -25.33
CA GLY A 159 -0.54 -5.90 -25.68
C GLY A 159 0.46 -5.75 -24.53
N HIS A 160 0.20 -6.37 -23.40
CA HIS A 160 1.16 -6.44 -22.29
C HIS A 160 2.41 -7.24 -22.70
N PRO A 161 3.63 -6.76 -22.40
CA PRO A 161 4.87 -7.42 -22.85
C PRO A 161 5.11 -8.79 -22.23
N ASP A 162 4.66 -9.04 -21.01
CA ASP A 162 4.86 -10.30 -20.26
C ASP A 162 3.71 -10.55 -19.29
N LEU A 163 2.55 -11.01 -19.82
CA LEU A 163 1.35 -11.26 -19.03
C LEU A 163 1.38 -12.66 -18.38
N ARG A 164 2.29 -12.87 -17.43
CA ARG A 164 2.33 -14.06 -16.57
C ARG A 164 1.71 -13.76 -15.20
N ARG A 165 1.29 -14.80 -14.48
CA ARG A 165 0.92 -14.64 -13.07
C ARG A 165 2.12 -14.11 -12.26
N ILE A 166 1.86 -13.43 -11.16
CA ILE A 166 2.91 -12.82 -10.33
C ILE A 166 2.83 -13.26 -8.85
N MET A 167 1.65 -13.44 -8.32
CA MET A 167 1.42 -13.82 -6.92
C MET A 167 1.04 -15.28 -6.76
N MET A 168 0.25 -15.82 -7.70
CA MET A 168 -0.20 -17.21 -7.68
C MET A 168 0.69 -18.09 -8.54
N PRO A 169 0.81 -19.39 -8.23
CA PRO A 169 1.50 -20.34 -9.09
C PRO A 169 0.89 -20.37 -10.51
N GLU A 170 1.72 -20.61 -11.51
CA GLU A 170 1.24 -20.89 -12.87
C GLU A 170 0.37 -22.16 -12.84
N GLY A 171 -0.74 -22.14 -13.59
CA GLY A 171 -1.70 -23.24 -13.56
C GLY A 171 -2.72 -23.20 -12.42
N TRP A 172 -2.69 -22.21 -11.55
CA TRP A 172 -3.74 -22.03 -10.55
C TRP A 172 -5.11 -21.86 -11.25
N PRO A 173 -6.17 -22.61 -10.85
CA PRO A 173 -7.38 -22.74 -11.69
C PRO A 173 -8.29 -21.52 -11.67
N ASN A 174 -8.15 -20.62 -10.70
CA ASN A 174 -9.05 -19.47 -10.54
C ASN A 174 -8.31 -18.15 -10.26
N HIS A 175 -9.08 -17.10 -10.02
CA HIS A 175 -8.61 -15.76 -9.67
C HIS A 175 -9.11 -15.42 -8.26
N PRO A 176 -8.24 -15.46 -7.22
CA PRO A 176 -8.66 -15.47 -5.83
C PRO A 176 -9.47 -14.28 -5.34
N LEU A 177 -9.29 -13.10 -5.95
CA LEU A 177 -10.02 -11.89 -5.53
C LEU A 177 -11.42 -11.76 -6.14
N GLN A 178 -11.79 -12.61 -7.11
CA GLN A 178 -13.15 -12.63 -7.62
C GLN A 178 -14.15 -13.00 -6.51
N LYS A 179 -15.36 -12.44 -6.56
CA LYS A 179 -16.37 -12.61 -5.52
C LYS A 179 -16.90 -14.03 -5.40
N ASN A 180 -16.89 -14.78 -6.50
CA ASN A 180 -17.29 -16.19 -6.54
C ASN A 180 -16.29 -17.14 -5.85
N VAL A 181 -15.06 -16.68 -5.55
CA VAL A 181 -14.07 -17.47 -4.82
C VAL A 181 -14.18 -17.14 -3.32
N PRO A 182 -14.57 -18.09 -2.45
CA PRO A 182 -14.70 -17.84 -1.02
C PRO A 182 -13.34 -17.74 -0.32
N VAL A 183 -13.31 -17.07 0.83
CA VAL A 183 -12.15 -17.12 1.74
C VAL A 183 -12.03 -18.55 2.29
N GLY A 184 -10.83 -19.12 2.25
CA GLY A 184 -10.59 -20.50 2.65
C GLY A 184 -11.11 -21.53 1.65
N GLY A 185 -11.47 -21.10 0.44
CA GLY A 185 -11.82 -21.98 -0.68
C GLY A 185 -10.58 -22.56 -1.35
N GLU A 186 -9.73 -23.23 -0.58
CA GLU A 186 -8.60 -23.97 -1.13
C GLU A 186 -9.12 -25.13 -1.98
N GLU A 187 -8.78 -25.13 -3.26
CA GLU A 187 -9.00 -26.28 -4.12
C GLU A 187 -7.91 -27.32 -3.80
N VAL A 188 -8.26 -28.29 -2.95
CA VAL A 188 -7.35 -29.40 -2.68
C VAL A 188 -7.54 -30.45 -3.77
N PRO A 189 -6.53 -30.72 -4.61
CA PRO A 189 -6.65 -31.65 -5.73
C PRO A 189 -6.60 -33.11 -5.26
N PHE A 190 -7.64 -33.58 -4.56
CA PHE A 190 -7.71 -34.94 -4.06
C PHE A 190 -7.72 -36.01 -5.16
N SER A 191 -8.12 -35.64 -6.37
CA SER A 191 -8.18 -36.54 -7.53
C SER A 191 -6.93 -36.51 -8.40
N MET A 192 -6.01 -35.58 -8.17
CA MET A 192 -4.76 -35.47 -8.93
C MET A 192 -3.69 -36.43 -8.38
N THR A 193 -3.00 -37.10 -9.26
CA THR A 193 -1.82 -37.92 -8.94
C THR A 193 -0.54 -37.13 -9.24
N TRP A 194 0.57 -37.51 -8.65
CA TRP A 194 1.89 -36.92 -8.91
C TRP A 194 2.31 -36.98 -10.41
N SER A 195 1.67 -37.84 -11.18
CA SER A 195 1.88 -37.97 -12.63
C SER A 195 1.02 -37.02 -13.46
N ASP A 196 0.10 -36.29 -12.85
CA ASP A 196 -0.72 -35.30 -13.56
C ASP A 196 0.13 -34.09 -13.95
N PRO A 197 0.13 -33.66 -15.24
CA PRO A 197 0.97 -32.53 -15.66
C PRO A 197 0.68 -31.24 -14.90
N GLU A 198 -0.58 -30.97 -14.54
CA GLU A 198 -0.96 -29.79 -13.76
C GLU A 198 -0.44 -29.88 -12.33
N PHE A 199 -0.52 -31.06 -11.70
CA PHE A 199 0.02 -31.28 -10.36
C PHE A 199 1.56 -31.24 -10.35
N ALA A 200 2.19 -31.78 -11.38
CA ALA A 200 3.64 -31.72 -11.53
C ALA A 200 4.12 -30.27 -11.69
N SER A 201 3.36 -29.40 -12.38
CA SER A 201 3.67 -27.98 -12.49
C SER A 201 3.52 -27.23 -11.16
N LEU A 202 2.48 -27.52 -10.37
CA LEU A 202 2.30 -26.99 -9.02
C LEU A 202 3.37 -27.52 -8.05
N GLY A 203 3.70 -28.81 -8.12
CA GLY A 203 4.70 -29.45 -7.28
C GLY A 203 6.12 -28.94 -7.51
N THR A 204 6.46 -28.59 -8.74
CA THR A 204 7.78 -28.01 -9.06
C THR A 204 7.95 -26.58 -8.55
N GLN A 205 6.87 -25.85 -8.33
CA GLN A 205 6.92 -24.52 -7.71
C GLN A 205 6.96 -24.57 -6.17
N ILE A 206 6.41 -25.63 -5.58
CA ILE A 206 6.37 -25.81 -4.11
C ILE A 206 7.61 -26.54 -3.57
N LEU A 207 8.30 -27.32 -4.41
CA LEU A 207 9.52 -28.04 -3.98
C LEU A 207 10.67 -27.07 -3.68
N PRO A 208 11.46 -27.38 -2.63
CA PRO A 208 12.60 -26.53 -2.27
C PRO A 208 13.57 -26.38 -3.45
N ALA A 209 14.07 -25.18 -3.60
CA ALA A 209 14.83 -24.62 -4.70
C ALA A 209 16.19 -25.31 -5.00
N THR A 210 16.21 -26.61 -5.16
CA THR A 210 17.41 -27.37 -5.56
C THR A 210 17.45 -27.73 -7.05
N SER A 211 16.36 -27.44 -7.78
CA SER A 211 16.31 -27.70 -9.23
C SER A 211 16.04 -26.41 -9.99
N VAL A 212 16.79 -26.23 -11.05
CA VAL A 212 16.46 -25.24 -12.10
C VAL A 212 15.03 -25.50 -12.57
N PRO A 213 14.16 -24.49 -12.67
CA PRO A 213 12.81 -24.67 -13.16
C PRO A 213 12.81 -25.44 -14.49
N PRO A 214 11.86 -26.36 -14.73
CA PRO A 214 11.78 -27.11 -15.99
C PRO A 214 11.58 -26.19 -17.20
N THR A 215 10.97 -25.04 -16.97
CA THR A 215 10.87 -23.92 -17.91
C THR A 215 11.67 -22.74 -17.39
N LEU A 216 12.67 -22.32 -18.16
CA LEU A 216 13.42 -21.11 -17.82
C LEU A 216 12.53 -19.88 -18.01
N PRO A 217 12.67 -18.85 -17.15
CA PRO A 217 12.08 -17.54 -17.41
C PRO A 217 12.42 -17.01 -18.79
N PRO A 218 11.51 -16.25 -19.44
CA PRO A 218 11.74 -15.74 -20.79
C PRO A 218 13.05 -14.98 -20.93
N GLY A 219 13.83 -15.34 -21.96
CA GLY A 219 15.08 -14.66 -22.29
C GLY A 219 16.32 -15.08 -21.49
N MET A 220 16.24 -16.10 -20.63
CA MET A 220 17.43 -16.70 -19.99
C MET A 220 18.10 -17.75 -20.89
N ASN A 221 19.43 -17.81 -20.86
CA ASN A 221 20.23 -18.74 -21.64
C ASN A 221 20.60 -19.98 -20.81
N ARG A 222 20.39 -21.19 -21.36
CA ARG A 222 20.75 -22.45 -20.70
C ARG A 222 22.25 -22.73 -20.63
N GLU A 223 23.02 -22.05 -21.46
CA GLU A 223 24.49 -22.19 -21.45
C GLU A 223 25.14 -21.46 -20.28
N ASN A 224 24.47 -20.46 -19.71
CA ASN A 224 24.90 -19.72 -18.53
C ASN A 224 24.54 -20.47 -17.24
N MET A 225 25.22 -20.14 -16.15
CA MET A 225 24.87 -20.69 -14.84
C MET A 225 23.60 -20.02 -14.30
N ILE A 226 22.60 -20.82 -13.96
CA ILE A 226 21.35 -20.34 -13.37
C ILE A 226 21.29 -20.78 -11.92
N ILE A 227 21.13 -19.82 -11.02
CA ILE A 227 21.02 -20.06 -9.58
C ILE A 227 19.71 -19.52 -9.04
N ASN A 228 19.17 -20.18 -8.01
CA ASN A 228 18.04 -19.68 -7.24
C ASN A 228 18.56 -19.07 -5.93
N MET A 229 18.30 -17.78 -5.73
CA MET A 229 18.55 -17.09 -4.47
C MET A 229 17.22 -16.89 -3.75
N GLY A 230 17.04 -17.62 -2.64
CA GLY A 230 15.77 -17.62 -1.91
C GLY A 230 14.80 -18.74 -2.35
N PRO A 231 13.59 -18.81 -1.74
CA PRO A 231 13.04 -17.89 -0.73
C PRO A 231 13.69 -17.96 0.66
N HIS A 232 14.43 -19.01 0.98
CA HIS A 232 15.17 -19.14 2.23
C HIS A 232 16.65 -18.91 1.99
N HIS A 233 17.05 -17.64 1.92
CA HIS A 233 18.43 -17.22 1.66
C HIS A 233 18.75 -15.93 2.42
N PRO A 234 19.93 -15.82 3.07
CA PRO A 234 20.30 -14.62 3.83
C PRO A 234 20.27 -13.32 3.01
N SER A 235 20.70 -13.35 1.76
CA SER A 235 20.81 -12.15 0.90
C SER A 235 19.45 -11.56 0.47
N THR A 236 18.36 -12.32 0.57
CA THR A 236 17.02 -11.83 0.23
C THR A 236 16.27 -11.26 1.43
N HIS A 237 16.82 -11.42 2.64
CA HIS A 237 16.28 -10.92 3.91
C HIS A 237 14.80 -11.23 4.15
N GLY A 238 14.29 -12.35 3.59
CA GLY A 238 12.90 -12.74 3.72
C GLY A 238 12.55 -13.90 2.81
N VAL A 239 11.37 -13.84 2.21
CA VAL A 239 10.82 -14.90 1.36
C VAL A 239 10.74 -14.50 -0.12
N LEU A 240 11.73 -13.76 -0.59
CA LEU A 240 11.89 -13.41 -1.99
C LEU A 240 12.76 -14.47 -2.67
N ARG A 241 12.30 -15.00 -3.79
CA ARG A 241 13.09 -15.85 -4.69
C ARG A 241 13.55 -15.03 -5.89
N LEU A 242 14.83 -15.11 -6.19
CA LEU A 242 15.41 -14.54 -7.40
C LEU A 242 15.99 -15.66 -8.24
N VAL A 243 15.53 -15.81 -9.47
CA VAL A 243 16.17 -16.67 -10.47
C VAL A 243 17.20 -15.82 -11.19
N VAL A 244 18.48 -16.12 -10.95
CA VAL A 244 19.61 -15.30 -11.41
C VAL A 244 20.38 -16.05 -12.47
N GLU A 245 20.60 -15.44 -13.61
CA GLU A 245 21.47 -15.92 -14.68
C GLU A 245 22.84 -15.25 -14.57
N LEU A 246 23.89 -16.06 -14.50
CA LEU A 246 25.27 -15.61 -14.35
C LEU A 246 26.13 -16.05 -15.54
N ASP A 247 26.93 -15.11 -16.05
CA ASP A 247 28.10 -15.41 -16.90
C ASP A 247 29.36 -15.27 -16.04
N GLY A 248 29.88 -16.40 -15.56
CA GLY A 248 30.88 -16.41 -14.50
C GLY A 248 30.32 -15.82 -13.20
N GLU A 249 30.82 -14.67 -12.76
CA GLU A 249 30.37 -13.94 -11.58
C GLU A 249 29.51 -12.70 -11.95
N THR A 250 29.31 -12.46 -13.25
CA THR A 250 28.55 -11.31 -13.72
C THR A 250 27.06 -11.67 -13.83
N VAL A 251 26.21 -10.87 -13.21
CA VAL A 251 24.76 -11.02 -13.33
C VAL A 251 24.32 -10.54 -14.72
N VAL A 252 23.75 -11.46 -15.51
CA VAL A 252 23.22 -11.18 -16.85
C VAL A 252 21.74 -10.82 -16.78
N LYS A 253 20.98 -11.60 -15.98
CA LYS A 253 19.55 -11.42 -15.84
C LYS A 253 19.06 -11.84 -14.45
N ILE A 254 18.05 -11.16 -13.97
CA ILE A 254 17.31 -11.52 -12.75
C ILE A 254 15.82 -11.60 -13.10
N ASP A 255 15.17 -12.69 -12.72
CA ASP A 255 13.73 -12.84 -12.76
C ASP A 255 13.22 -13.03 -11.31
N PRO A 256 12.55 -12.02 -10.73
CA PRO A 256 12.00 -12.12 -9.38
C PRO A 256 10.74 -12.98 -9.38
N ASP A 257 10.72 -13.97 -8.50
CA ASP A 257 9.57 -14.84 -8.27
C ASP A 257 8.92 -14.42 -6.95
N LEU A 258 7.77 -13.78 -7.05
CA LEU A 258 7.02 -13.19 -5.96
C LEU A 258 5.93 -14.15 -5.45
N GLY A 259 5.21 -13.74 -4.40
CA GLY A 259 4.05 -14.48 -3.91
C GLY A 259 4.30 -15.33 -2.66
N TYR A 260 5.53 -15.66 -2.32
CA TYR A 260 5.83 -16.49 -1.12
C TYR A 260 5.40 -15.86 0.20
N LEU A 261 5.22 -14.53 0.23
CA LEU A 261 4.71 -13.77 1.38
C LEU A 261 3.27 -13.29 1.18
N HIS A 262 2.65 -13.63 0.06
CA HIS A 262 1.26 -13.23 -0.23
C HIS A 262 0.31 -13.89 0.76
N SER A 263 -0.40 -13.08 1.54
CA SER A 263 -1.28 -13.54 2.62
C SER A 263 -2.76 -13.23 2.36
N GLY A 264 -3.12 -12.81 1.17
CA GLY A 264 -4.51 -12.51 0.79
C GLY A 264 -5.15 -11.40 1.63
N PHE A 265 -4.39 -10.36 1.97
CA PHE A 265 -4.89 -9.25 2.81
C PHE A 265 -6.12 -8.57 2.22
N GLU A 266 -6.18 -8.39 0.91
CA GLU A 266 -7.30 -7.77 0.22
C GLU A 266 -8.57 -8.60 0.39
N LYS A 267 -8.50 -9.90 0.11
CA LYS A 267 -9.63 -10.83 0.30
C LYS A 267 -10.06 -10.92 1.75
N THR A 268 -9.09 -10.94 2.67
CA THR A 268 -9.35 -10.90 4.11
C THR A 268 -10.04 -9.61 4.51
N GLY A 269 -9.57 -8.46 3.98
CA GLY A 269 -10.14 -7.14 4.25
C GLY A 269 -11.59 -7.04 3.82
N GLU A 270 -11.94 -7.57 2.64
CA GLU A 270 -13.32 -7.63 2.15
C GLU A 270 -14.26 -8.46 3.04
N ASN A 271 -13.71 -9.38 3.84
CA ASN A 271 -14.46 -10.24 4.75
C ASN A 271 -14.43 -9.80 6.21
N LYS A 272 -13.64 -8.79 6.56
CA LYS A 272 -13.52 -8.23 7.90
C LYS A 272 -14.21 -6.87 7.99
N ARG A 273 -14.69 -6.54 9.19
CA ARG A 273 -15.24 -5.19 9.45
C ARG A 273 -14.10 -4.18 9.40
N TYR A 274 -14.42 -2.94 9.04
CA TYR A 274 -13.43 -1.85 8.95
C TYR A 274 -12.55 -1.73 10.20
N LYS A 275 -13.13 -1.83 11.40
CA LYS A 275 -12.37 -1.76 12.66
C LYS A 275 -11.43 -2.95 12.89
N ASP A 276 -11.80 -4.13 12.37
CA ASP A 276 -11.07 -5.36 12.62
C ASP A 276 -9.89 -5.50 11.64
N PHE A 277 -9.96 -4.89 10.47
CA PHE A 277 -8.88 -4.91 9.49
C PHE A 277 -7.64 -4.09 9.95
N VAL A 278 -7.79 -3.14 10.85
CA VAL A 278 -6.66 -2.41 11.45
C VAL A 278 -5.58 -3.36 12.00
N TYR A 279 -5.97 -4.50 12.56
CA TYR A 279 -5.02 -5.50 13.06
C TYR A 279 -4.26 -6.23 11.95
N TYR A 280 -4.84 -6.31 10.75
CA TYR A 280 -4.19 -6.92 9.59
C TYR A 280 -3.24 -5.94 8.92
N SER A 281 -3.56 -4.65 8.91
CA SER A 281 -2.70 -3.65 8.29
C SER A 281 -1.31 -3.57 8.95
N ASP A 282 -1.17 -3.85 10.25
CA ASP A 282 0.13 -3.98 10.92
C ASP A 282 1.08 -4.98 10.26
N ARG A 283 0.52 -6.04 9.69
CA ARG A 283 1.24 -7.21 9.19
C ARG A 283 1.57 -7.15 7.70
N MET A 284 1.16 -6.10 7.01
CA MET A 284 1.49 -5.86 5.60
C MET A 284 2.99 -5.56 5.45
N ASP A 285 3.40 -4.33 5.69
CA ASP A 285 4.80 -4.00 5.92
C ASP A 285 5.05 -3.94 7.44
N TYR A 286 5.44 -5.06 8.04
CA TYR A 286 5.61 -5.17 9.49
C TYR A 286 6.74 -4.31 10.06
N LEU A 287 7.61 -3.76 9.23
CA LEU A 287 8.62 -2.78 9.64
C LEU A 287 8.04 -1.35 9.71
N SER A 288 6.82 -1.14 9.22
CA SER A 288 6.16 0.15 9.15
C SER A 288 4.72 0.11 9.72
N ALA A 289 4.48 -0.72 10.74
CA ALA A 289 3.15 -1.02 11.27
C ALA A 289 2.32 0.24 11.61
N MET A 290 2.92 1.24 12.29
CA MET A 290 2.23 2.51 12.60
C MET A 290 1.82 3.27 11.34
N LEU A 291 2.67 3.26 10.30
CA LEU A 291 2.37 3.92 9.02
C LEU A 291 1.25 3.19 8.29
N ASN A 292 1.27 1.84 8.27
CA ASN A 292 0.20 1.05 7.65
C ASN A 292 -1.16 1.32 8.32
N ASN A 293 -1.21 1.30 9.65
CA ASN A 293 -2.42 1.66 10.40
C ASN A 293 -2.88 3.08 10.03
N PHE A 294 -1.94 4.03 9.98
CA PHE A 294 -2.26 5.43 9.72
C PHE A 294 -2.89 5.62 8.34
N GLY A 295 -2.28 5.04 7.29
CA GLY A 295 -2.82 5.11 5.93
C GLY A 295 -4.23 4.53 5.83
N TYR A 296 -4.43 3.33 6.38
CA TYR A 296 -5.74 2.68 6.39
C TYR A 296 -6.79 3.51 7.14
N VAL A 297 -6.47 3.91 8.36
CA VAL A 297 -7.39 4.65 9.24
C VAL A 297 -7.77 6.00 8.62
N LEU A 298 -6.80 6.76 8.07
CA LEU A 298 -7.07 8.02 7.39
C LEU A 298 -8.02 7.85 6.20
N THR A 299 -7.85 6.78 5.41
CA THR A 299 -8.73 6.50 4.26
C THR A 299 -10.18 6.31 4.72
N ILE A 300 -10.39 5.52 5.78
CA ILE A 300 -11.75 5.26 6.31
C ILE A 300 -12.32 6.50 7.00
N GLU A 301 -11.51 7.25 7.76
CA GLU A 301 -11.94 8.49 8.40
C GLU A 301 -12.38 9.55 7.39
N LYS A 302 -11.68 9.62 6.25
CA LYS A 302 -12.04 10.52 5.14
C LYS A 302 -13.37 10.13 4.49
N LEU A 303 -13.62 8.82 4.31
CA LEU A 303 -14.91 8.32 3.83
C LEU A 303 -16.05 8.60 4.81
N LEU A 304 -15.78 8.55 6.12
CA LEU A 304 -16.75 8.82 7.17
C LEU A 304 -16.98 10.32 7.41
N GLY A 305 -16.04 11.19 7.00
CA GLY A 305 -16.07 12.62 7.31
C GLY A 305 -15.91 12.91 8.81
N VAL A 306 -15.09 12.15 9.52
CA VAL A 306 -14.90 12.27 10.98
C VAL A 306 -13.75 13.20 11.32
N ASP A 307 -14.00 14.15 12.20
CA ASP A 307 -12.98 15.03 12.76
C ASP A 307 -12.18 14.34 13.87
N ILE A 308 -10.85 14.46 13.77
CA ILE A 308 -9.92 13.86 14.71
C ILE A 308 -9.41 14.92 15.70
N PRO A 309 -9.42 14.64 17.01
CA PRO A 309 -8.93 15.60 17.99
C PRO A 309 -7.47 15.99 17.73
N PRO A 310 -7.10 17.26 17.92
CA PRO A 310 -5.76 17.76 17.67
C PRO A 310 -4.66 16.99 18.43
N ARG A 311 -4.92 16.60 19.70
CA ARG A 311 -4.00 15.77 20.48
C ARG A 311 -3.74 14.42 19.80
N ALA A 312 -4.77 13.76 19.32
CA ALA A 312 -4.63 12.47 18.61
C ALA A 312 -3.84 12.61 17.31
N GLN A 313 -4.04 13.70 16.55
CA GLN A 313 -3.27 13.97 15.33
C GLN A 313 -1.78 14.10 15.63
N VAL A 314 -1.40 14.89 16.64
CA VAL A 314 0.01 15.06 17.03
C VAL A 314 0.63 13.75 17.51
N ILE A 315 -0.09 12.97 18.32
CA ILE A 315 0.37 11.65 18.76
C ILE A 315 0.63 10.72 17.57
N ARG A 316 -0.29 10.68 16.60
CA ARG A 316 -0.13 9.87 15.39
C ARG A 316 1.14 10.25 14.62
N ILE A 317 1.44 11.54 14.48
CA ILE A 317 2.65 12.04 13.81
C ILE A 317 3.91 11.61 14.56
N ILE A 318 3.95 11.76 15.90
CA ILE A 318 5.09 11.29 16.70
C ILE A 318 5.35 9.80 16.45
N MET A 319 4.30 8.99 16.51
CA MET A 319 4.41 7.54 16.39
C MET A 319 4.81 7.09 14.97
N THR A 320 4.28 7.74 13.95
CA THR A 320 4.60 7.42 12.55
C THR A 320 6.02 7.82 12.17
N GLU A 321 6.52 8.96 12.67
CA GLU A 321 7.91 9.37 12.42
C GLU A 321 8.92 8.54 13.24
N LEU A 322 8.59 8.11 14.47
CA LEU A 322 9.39 7.10 15.19
C LEU A 322 9.45 5.78 14.42
N GLN A 323 8.34 5.35 13.84
CA GLN A 323 8.29 4.13 13.00
C GLN A 323 9.15 4.28 11.74
N ARG A 324 9.15 5.45 11.11
CA ARG A 324 10.01 5.73 9.95
C ARG A 324 11.49 5.58 10.32
N ILE A 325 11.91 6.14 11.43
CA ILE A 325 13.29 5.99 11.94
C ILE A 325 13.60 4.51 12.22
N ALA A 326 12.71 3.78 12.88
CA ALA A 326 12.89 2.35 13.17
C ALA A 326 13.02 1.50 11.91
N SER A 327 12.24 1.81 10.86
CA SER A 327 12.31 1.15 9.57
C SER A 327 13.62 1.45 8.83
N HIS A 328 14.06 2.70 8.81
CA HIS A 328 15.33 3.08 8.18
C HIS A 328 16.54 2.50 8.89
N LEU A 329 16.52 2.42 10.22
CA LEU A 329 17.57 1.74 11.00
C LEU A 329 17.68 0.26 10.62
N PHE A 330 16.55 -0.44 10.55
CA PHE A 330 16.56 -1.85 10.18
C PHE A 330 17.03 -2.05 8.74
N TRP A 331 16.54 -1.20 7.81
CA TRP A 331 17.03 -1.20 6.43
C TRP A 331 18.54 -0.99 6.38
N LEU A 332 19.07 -0.01 7.11
CA LEU A 332 20.51 0.28 7.14
C LEU A 332 21.31 -0.94 7.59
N GLY A 333 20.90 -1.59 8.67
CA GLY A 333 21.57 -2.77 9.21
C GLY A 333 21.64 -3.91 8.21
N THR A 334 20.50 -4.25 7.58
CA THR A 334 20.43 -5.34 6.58
C THR A 334 21.22 -5.00 5.31
N HIS A 335 21.14 -3.76 4.83
CA HIS A 335 21.87 -3.31 3.66
C HIS A 335 23.40 -3.38 3.86
N VAL A 336 23.87 -2.93 5.03
CA VAL A 336 25.31 -2.96 5.35
C VAL A 336 25.83 -4.38 5.46
N MET A 337 25.03 -5.32 5.96
CA MET A 337 25.42 -6.74 6.04
C MET A 337 25.80 -7.32 4.68
N ASP A 338 25.10 -6.93 3.62
CA ASP A 338 25.37 -7.43 2.26
C ASP A 338 26.51 -6.68 1.57
N VAL A 339 26.70 -5.41 1.88
CA VAL A 339 27.68 -4.54 1.19
C VAL A 339 29.07 -4.60 1.84
N SER A 340 29.16 -4.74 3.16
CA SER A 340 30.40 -4.54 3.91
C SER A 340 30.72 -5.67 4.89
N GLY A 341 31.99 -6.02 5.03
CA GLY A 341 32.47 -6.94 6.06
C GLY A 341 32.24 -6.44 7.50
N THR A 342 32.00 -5.14 7.72
CA THR A 342 31.65 -4.55 9.03
C THR A 342 30.14 -4.60 9.30
N GLY A 343 29.36 -5.18 8.41
CA GLY A 343 27.89 -5.18 8.45
C GLY A 343 27.30 -5.70 9.74
N MET A 344 27.85 -6.77 10.31
CA MET A 344 27.36 -7.32 11.57
C MET A 344 27.49 -6.32 12.73
N SER A 345 28.58 -5.56 12.82
CA SER A 345 28.76 -4.56 13.87
C SER A 345 27.73 -3.42 13.73
N VAL A 346 27.54 -2.92 12.52
CA VAL A 346 26.54 -1.88 12.26
C VAL A 346 25.12 -2.39 12.56
N MET A 347 24.80 -3.63 12.17
CA MET A 347 23.50 -4.25 12.49
C MET A 347 23.25 -4.30 14.00
N MET A 348 24.26 -4.63 14.81
CA MET A 348 24.16 -4.62 16.27
C MET A 348 23.88 -3.22 16.81
N TYR A 349 24.54 -2.19 16.28
CA TYR A 349 24.35 -0.81 16.71
C TYR A 349 22.99 -0.25 16.32
N VAL A 350 22.54 -0.44 15.07
CA VAL A 350 21.22 0.04 14.64
C VAL A 350 20.09 -0.68 15.38
N THR A 351 20.28 -1.96 15.71
CA THR A 351 19.31 -2.72 16.52
C THR A 351 19.20 -2.15 17.92
N ARG A 352 20.30 -1.75 18.55
CA ARG A 352 20.30 -1.11 19.86
C ARG A 352 19.44 0.15 19.89
N GLU A 353 19.56 1.03 18.88
CA GLU A 353 18.75 2.25 18.83
C GLU A 353 17.29 1.94 18.44
N ARG A 354 17.08 0.94 17.58
CA ARG A 354 15.75 0.47 17.24
C ARG A 354 15.00 -0.08 18.47
N GLU A 355 15.70 -0.80 19.35
CA GLU A 355 15.12 -1.31 20.62
C GLU A 355 14.53 -0.18 21.45
N ARG A 356 15.21 0.96 21.58
CA ARG A 356 14.69 2.13 22.32
C ARG A 356 13.37 2.64 21.74
N ILE A 357 13.18 2.58 20.42
CA ILE A 357 11.91 2.93 19.78
C ILE A 357 10.84 1.87 20.08
N LEU A 358 11.21 0.59 20.05
CA LEU A 358 10.28 -0.50 20.38
C LEU A 358 9.83 -0.45 21.85
N ASP A 359 10.70 -0.04 22.76
CA ASP A 359 10.34 0.20 24.16
C ASP A 359 9.32 1.34 24.29
N LEU A 360 9.49 2.43 23.53
CA LEU A 360 8.49 3.50 23.45
C LEU A 360 7.14 2.99 22.92
N PHE A 361 7.13 2.12 21.93
CA PHE A 361 5.90 1.51 21.41
C PHE A 361 5.24 0.61 22.46
N GLU A 362 6.01 -0.22 23.15
CA GLU A 362 5.51 -1.08 24.20
C GLU A 362 4.85 -0.29 25.34
N MET A 363 5.42 0.87 25.71
CA MET A 363 4.85 1.74 26.74
C MET A 363 3.43 2.23 26.39
N VAL A 364 3.12 2.48 25.12
CA VAL A 364 1.82 3.03 24.70
C VAL A 364 0.82 1.95 24.27
N CYS A 365 1.25 0.87 23.66
CA CYS A 365 0.35 -0.15 23.11
C CYS A 365 0.55 -1.56 23.70
N GLY A 366 1.63 -1.82 24.44
CA GLY A 366 1.95 -3.12 24.98
C GLY A 366 2.52 -4.11 23.96
N ALA A 367 2.84 -3.64 22.73
CA ALA A 367 3.42 -4.44 21.67
C ALA A 367 4.65 -3.74 21.08
N ARG A 368 5.58 -4.54 20.58
CA ARG A 368 6.85 -4.06 20.03
C ARG A 368 6.85 -3.96 18.50
N LEU A 369 6.11 -4.83 17.82
CA LEU A 369 6.12 -4.96 16.36
C LEU A 369 4.73 -4.72 15.73
N THR A 370 3.73 -5.52 16.08
CA THR A 370 2.34 -5.39 15.60
C THR A 370 1.55 -4.59 16.61
N VAL A 371 1.58 -3.29 16.45
CA VAL A 371 1.21 -2.32 17.48
C VAL A 371 -0.27 -1.99 17.56
N SER A 372 -0.97 -1.97 16.42
CA SER A 372 -2.41 -1.63 16.30
C SER A 372 -2.85 -0.44 17.17
N TYR A 373 -2.00 0.58 17.22
CA TYR A 373 -2.17 1.71 18.14
C TYR A 373 -3.05 2.82 17.56
N ILE A 374 -2.88 3.12 16.26
CA ILE A 374 -3.70 4.10 15.56
C ILE A 374 -5.03 3.44 15.20
N ARG A 375 -6.12 4.05 15.66
CA ARG A 375 -7.48 3.52 15.55
C ARG A 375 -8.40 4.53 14.89
N LEU A 376 -9.52 4.05 14.36
CA LEU A 376 -10.57 4.92 13.85
C LEU A 376 -11.03 5.90 14.94
N GLY A 377 -10.99 7.17 14.61
CA GLY A 377 -11.35 8.26 15.52
C GLY A 377 -10.25 8.72 16.48
N GLY A 378 -9.01 8.20 16.38
CA GLY A 378 -7.92 8.64 17.25
C GLY A 378 -6.83 7.60 17.49
N VAL A 379 -6.43 7.39 18.74
CA VAL A 379 -5.43 6.41 19.16
C VAL A 379 -5.98 5.52 20.29
N TYR A 380 -5.36 4.36 20.50
CA TYR A 380 -5.83 3.38 21.48
C TYR A 380 -5.81 3.89 22.91
N ARG A 381 -4.69 4.51 23.32
CA ARG A 381 -4.47 5.11 24.67
C ARG A 381 -3.75 6.43 24.52
N ASP A 382 -3.84 7.27 25.54
CA ASP A 382 -3.02 8.46 25.68
C ASP A 382 -1.58 8.11 26.02
N LEU A 383 -0.68 9.07 25.85
CA LEU A 383 0.73 8.92 26.18
C LEU A 383 0.92 8.92 27.70
N PRO A 384 1.61 7.93 28.29
CA PRO A 384 1.98 7.96 29.69
C PRO A 384 3.11 8.98 29.95
N ASP A 385 3.17 9.55 31.16
CA ASP A 385 4.18 10.58 31.53
C ASP A 385 5.61 10.10 31.26
N ALA A 386 5.92 8.85 31.55
CA ALA A 386 7.23 8.25 31.31
C ALA A 386 7.62 8.22 29.83
N PHE A 387 6.63 8.17 28.91
CA PHE A 387 6.89 8.17 27.47
C PHE A 387 7.59 9.45 27.01
N LEU A 388 7.09 10.61 27.43
CA LEU A 388 7.68 11.90 27.05
C LEU A 388 9.12 12.07 27.58
N THR A 389 9.39 11.56 28.77
CA THR A 389 10.76 11.58 29.35
C THR A 389 11.70 10.71 28.51
N ASN A 390 11.31 9.46 28.22
CA ASN A 390 12.14 8.54 27.44
C ASN A 390 12.31 9.01 25.99
N LEU A 391 11.26 9.62 25.42
CA LEU A 391 11.34 10.22 24.10
C LEU A 391 12.31 11.41 24.05
N ALA A 392 12.33 12.26 25.09
CA ALA A 392 13.29 13.36 25.18
C ALA A 392 14.74 12.86 25.21
N ASP A 393 15.01 11.82 26.00
CA ASP A 393 16.33 11.17 26.04
C ASP A 393 16.72 10.55 24.70
N PHE A 394 15.77 9.96 23.99
CA PHE A 394 15.98 9.43 22.65
C PHE A 394 16.32 10.54 21.66
N LEU A 395 15.57 11.66 21.66
CA LEU A 395 15.78 12.79 20.75
C LEU A 395 17.15 13.45 20.93
N VAL A 396 17.70 13.45 22.15
CA VAL A 396 19.06 13.96 22.43
C VAL A 396 20.14 12.99 21.91
N ALA A 397 19.94 11.70 22.08
CA ALA A 397 20.94 10.70 21.75
C ALA A 397 21.00 10.36 20.24
N MET A 398 19.86 10.32 19.56
CA MET A 398 19.77 9.77 18.21
C MET A 398 20.57 10.54 17.15
N PRO A 399 20.64 11.89 17.14
CA PRO A 399 21.47 12.60 16.17
C PRO A 399 22.94 12.17 16.20
N VAL A 400 23.49 12.01 17.40
CA VAL A 400 24.88 11.56 17.59
C VAL A 400 25.09 10.14 17.05
N ARG A 401 24.06 9.29 17.14
CA ARG A 401 24.12 7.92 16.61
C ARG A 401 24.08 7.90 15.09
N ILE A 402 23.25 8.74 14.47
CA ILE A 402 23.23 8.88 13.02
C ILE A 402 24.60 9.33 12.50
N ASP A 403 25.23 10.32 13.14
CA ASP A 403 26.58 10.78 12.80
C ASP A 403 27.64 9.68 13.00
N GLU A 404 27.46 8.80 14.00
CA GLU A 404 28.32 7.64 14.22
C GLU A 404 28.22 6.63 13.05
N TYR A 405 27.00 6.33 12.59
CA TYR A 405 26.80 5.43 11.46
C TYR A 405 27.37 5.99 10.15
N GLU A 406 27.19 7.28 9.89
CA GLU A 406 27.79 7.91 8.70
C GLU A 406 29.30 7.85 8.73
N ARG A 407 29.96 8.13 9.86
CA ARG A 407 31.42 8.02 9.98
C ARG A 407 31.91 6.60 9.74
N MET A 408 31.16 5.59 10.20
CA MET A 408 31.52 4.18 9.99
C MET A 408 31.36 3.73 8.54
N LEU A 409 30.42 4.30 7.80
CA LEU A 409 30.05 3.85 6.46
C LEU A 409 30.58 4.79 5.36
N THR A 410 30.25 6.07 5.41
CA THR A 410 30.59 7.05 4.37
C THR A 410 32.10 7.27 4.24
N GLU A 411 32.84 7.11 5.34
CA GLU A 411 34.32 7.19 5.33
C GLU A 411 34.99 5.88 4.87
N SER A 412 34.21 4.81 4.61
CA SER A 412 34.74 3.52 4.17
C SER A 412 34.90 3.47 2.64
N PRO A 413 36.12 3.30 2.09
CA PRO A 413 36.31 3.17 0.65
C PRO A 413 35.54 2.01 0.02
N LEU A 414 35.30 0.94 0.78
CA LEU A 414 34.55 -0.22 0.32
C LEU A 414 33.06 0.14 0.10
N TRP A 415 32.52 1.00 0.94
CA TRP A 415 31.15 1.49 0.83
C TRP A 415 30.95 2.30 -0.45
N ASP A 416 31.85 3.24 -0.70
CA ASP A 416 31.81 4.08 -1.91
C ASP A 416 31.90 3.25 -3.19
N VAL A 417 32.93 2.37 -3.30
CA VAL A 417 33.16 1.57 -4.51
C VAL A 417 31.99 0.63 -4.83
N ARG A 418 31.26 0.17 -3.83
CA ARG A 418 30.14 -0.78 -4.03
C ARG A 418 28.80 -0.10 -4.25
N LEU A 419 28.65 1.18 -3.95
CA LEU A 419 27.36 1.87 -4.04
C LEU A 419 27.34 3.02 -5.06
N GLN A 420 28.47 3.74 -5.25
CA GLN A 420 28.53 4.83 -6.21
C GLN A 420 28.53 4.30 -7.65
N GLY A 421 27.68 4.88 -8.47
CA GLY A 421 27.49 4.49 -9.86
C GLY A 421 26.83 3.11 -10.07
N ILE A 422 26.32 2.48 -9.01
CA ILE A 422 25.66 1.18 -9.07
C ILE A 422 24.15 1.36 -8.97
N GLY A 423 23.42 0.68 -9.87
CA GLY A 423 21.95 0.75 -9.92
C GLY A 423 21.42 2.14 -10.23
N VAL A 424 22.10 2.85 -11.13
CA VAL A 424 21.73 4.20 -11.54
C VAL A 424 20.41 4.18 -12.28
N LEU A 425 19.48 5.03 -11.84
CA LEU A 425 18.21 5.29 -12.49
C LEU A 425 18.07 6.80 -12.71
N SER A 426 17.82 7.18 -13.93
CA SER A 426 17.57 8.57 -14.28
C SER A 426 16.23 9.06 -13.72
N ARG A 427 16.06 10.36 -13.65
CA ARG A 427 14.81 11.00 -13.22
C ARG A 427 13.59 10.53 -14.04
N ASP A 428 13.74 10.46 -15.36
CA ASP A 428 12.62 10.10 -16.23
C ASP A 428 12.26 8.61 -16.12
N GLU A 429 13.26 7.75 -15.90
CA GLU A 429 13.04 6.32 -15.65
C GLU A 429 12.29 6.07 -14.35
N VAL A 430 12.68 6.69 -13.24
CA VAL A 430 12.00 6.48 -11.95
C VAL A 430 10.56 6.98 -11.99
N ILE A 431 10.27 8.09 -12.68
CA ILE A 431 8.91 8.58 -12.88
C ILE A 431 8.11 7.61 -13.74
N ASN A 432 8.67 7.15 -14.86
CA ASN A 432 7.99 6.24 -15.77
C ASN A 432 7.73 4.86 -15.16
N MET A 433 8.60 4.40 -14.26
CA MET A 433 8.44 3.16 -13.49
C MET A 433 7.48 3.30 -12.30
N GLY A 434 6.96 4.49 -12.03
CA GLY A 434 6.08 4.73 -10.87
C GLY A 434 6.77 4.56 -9.51
N LEU A 435 8.11 4.72 -9.46
CA LEU A 435 8.85 4.62 -8.21
C LEU A 435 8.56 5.82 -7.31
N THR A 436 8.54 5.59 -6.00
CA THR A 436 8.19 6.59 -4.99
C THR A 436 9.19 6.61 -3.83
N GLY A 437 9.06 7.59 -2.94
CA GLY A 437 9.85 7.68 -1.72
C GLY A 437 11.34 7.91 -1.95
N PRO A 438 12.20 7.28 -1.13
CA PRO A 438 13.66 7.43 -1.24
C PRO A 438 14.23 7.04 -2.60
N MET A 439 13.59 6.12 -3.32
CA MET A 439 13.99 5.74 -4.68
C MET A 439 13.81 6.89 -5.65
N LEU A 440 12.66 7.56 -5.60
CA LEU A 440 12.34 8.73 -6.43
C LEU A 440 13.22 9.93 -6.08
N ARG A 441 13.39 10.21 -4.77
CA ARG A 441 14.19 11.33 -4.28
C ARG A 441 15.69 11.16 -4.54
N GLY A 442 16.17 9.91 -4.56
CA GLY A 442 17.56 9.61 -4.93
C GLY A 442 17.92 9.94 -6.38
N SER A 443 16.93 10.10 -7.27
CA SER A 443 17.09 10.44 -8.69
C SER A 443 16.66 11.88 -9.03
N GLY A 444 16.67 12.79 -8.06
CA GLY A 444 16.47 14.23 -8.29
C GLY A 444 15.03 14.71 -8.35
N VAL A 445 14.07 13.92 -7.94
CA VAL A 445 12.65 14.34 -7.88
C VAL A 445 12.32 14.82 -6.47
N ASP A 446 12.06 16.10 -6.33
CA ASP A 446 11.68 16.72 -5.06
C ASP A 446 10.18 16.53 -4.78
N TRP A 447 9.84 15.34 -4.27
CA TRP A 447 8.48 14.94 -3.97
C TRP A 447 8.37 14.19 -2.64
N ASP A 448 7.43 14.64 -1.81
CA ASP A 448 7.07 13.99 -0.55
C ASP A 448 5.60 14.29 -0.23
N LEU A 449 4.78 13.27 -0.05
CA LEU A 449 3.35 13.41 0.19
C LEU A 449 3.04 14.21 1.47
N ARG A 450 3.91 14.17 2.47
CA ARG A 450 3.75 14.95 3.71
C ARG A 450 3.79 16.45 3.48
N ARG A 451 4.53 16.90 2.42
CA ARG A 451 4.68 18.31 2.03
C ARG A 451 3.78 18.69 0.85
N ASP A 452 3.75 17.83 -0.18
CA ASP A 452 3.16 18.19 -1.49
C ASP A 452 1.67 17.87 -1.59
N MET A 453 1.18 16.90 -0.82
CA MET A 453 -0.22 16.56 -0.60
C MET A 453 -0.47 16.26 0.88
N PRO A 454 -0.35 17.27 1.76
CA PRO A 454 -0.31 17.06 3.20
C PRO A 454 -1.57 16.36 3.73
N TYR A 455 -1.39 15.54 4.74
CA TYR A 455 -2.41 14.74 5.39
C TYR A 455 -2.16 14.66 6.90
N GLY A 456 -3.21 14.41 7.67
CA GLY A 456 -3.11 14.06 9.10
C GLY A 456 -2.45 15.11 9.99
N GLY A 457 -2.29 16.36 9.53
CA GLY A 457 -1.68 17.45 10.29
C GLY A 457 -0.21 17.72 9.97
N PHE A 458 0.38 17.06 8.96
CA PHE A 458 1.79 17.30 8.55
C PHE A 458 2.06 18.72 8.06
N GLU A 459 1.04 19.44 7.57
CA GLU A 459 1.11 20.85 7.16
C GLU A 459 1.58 21.81 8.27
N ASN A 460 1.52 21.38 9.52
CA ASN A 460 1.89 22.20 10.68
C ASN A 460 3.37 22.07 11.06
N TYR A 461 4.16 21.27 10.33
CA TYR A 461 5.55 21.00 10.65
C TYR A 461 6.51 21.46 9.57
N ASP A 462 7.60 22.08 10.00
CA ASP A 462 8.68 22.50 9.12
C ASP A 462 9.76 21.41 9.04
N PHE A 463 9.97 20.88 7.83
CA PHE A 463 11.01 19.91 7.53
C PHE A 463 11.48 20.08 6.07
N LYS A 464 12.67 19.58 5.78
CA LYS A 464 13.20 19.54 4.43
C LYS A 464 12.97 18.16 3.81
N VAL A 465 12.67 18.13 2.54
CA VAL A 465 12.65 16.89 1.76
C VAL A 465 14.07 16.63 1.25
N PRO A 466 14.74 15.57 1.69
CA PRO A 466 16.06 15.24 1.21
C PRO A 466 16.00 14.72 -0.23
N VAL A 467 16.83 15.27 -1.10
CA VAL A 467 16.92 14.94 -2.53
C VAL A 467 18.39 14.79 -2.90
N ALA A 468 18.69 13.76 -3.67
CA ALA A 468 19.99 13.54 -4.31
C ALA A 468 19.79 13.39 -5.83
N THR A 469 20.81 13.61 -6.62
CA THR A 469 20.71 13.71 -8.09
C THR A 469 21.38 12.55 -8.83
N GLU A 470 22.24 11.82 -8.16
CA GLU A 470 23.10 10.79 -8.74
C GLU A 470 22.30 9.53 -9.18
N GLY A 471 21.16 9.27 -8.56
CA GLY A 471 20.25 8.19 -8.92
C GLY A 471 20.77 6.78 -8.59
N ASP A 472 21.87 6.66 -7.88
CA ASP A 472 22.53 5.40 -7.56
C ASP A 472 22.18 4.87 -6.15
N CYS A 473 22.78 3.76 -5.76
CA CYS A 473 22.58 3.18 -4.43
C CYS A 473 23.09 4.09 -3.31
N PHE A 474 24.17 4.83 -3.55
CA PHE A 474 24.72 5.77 -2.56
C PHE A 474 23.78 6.95 -2.34
N ALA A 475 23.22 7.52 -3.40
CA ALA A 475 22.21 8.58 -3.31
C ALA A 475 20.99 8.15 -2.48
N ARG A 476 20.51 6.94 -2.68
CA ARG A 476 19.37 6.38 -1.89
C ARG A 476 19.73 6.16 -0.43
N TYR A 477 20.98 5.81 -0.15
CA TYR A 477 21.48 5.73 1.23
C TYR A 477 21.49 7.10 1.89
N THR A 478 22.10 8.10 1.27
CA THR A 478 22.18 9.45 1.84
C THR A 478 20.82 10.09 2.07
N VAL A 479 19.87 9.89 1.16
CA VAL A 479 18.47 10.32 1.33
C VAL A 479 17.86 9.74 2.61
N ARG A 480 17.98 8.43 2.85
CA ARG A 480 17.42 7.80 4.04
C ARG A 480 18.09 8.25 5.35
N MET A 481 19.39 8.50 5.32
CA MET A 481 20.10 9.03 6.48
C MET A 481 19.58 10.42 6.85
N GLU A 482 19.37 11.28 5.86
CA GLU A 482 18.84 12.62 6.11
C GLU A 482 17.33 12.58 6.48
N GLU A 483 16.55 11.64 5.93
CA GLU A 483 15.16 11.44 6.35
C GLU A 483 15.03 11.13 7.84
N MET A 484 15.95 10.36 8.42
CA MET A 484 15.96 10.12 9.88
C MET A 484 16.16 11.42 10.66
N ARG A 485 17.04 12.33 10.20
CA ARG A 485 17.24 13.64 10.82
C ARG A 485 16.00 14.52 10.72
N GLN A 486 15.34 14.52 9.55
CA GLN A 486 14.12 15.29 9.36
C GLN A 486 12.95 14.72 10.19
N SER A 487 12.86 13.40 10.36
CA SER A 487 11.89 12.77 11.26
C SER A 487 12.11 13.21 12.73
N LEU A 488 13.35 13.25 13.20
CA LEU A 488 13.67 13.78 14.53
C LEU A 488 13.27 15.26 14.69
N ARG A 489 13.44 16.06 13.63
CA ARG A 489 13.01 17.46 13.60
C ARG A 489 11.49 17.59 13.71
N ILE A 490 10.72 16.78 12.99
CA ILE A 490 9.25 16.74 13.08
C ILE A 490 8.82 16.32 14.48
N ILE A 491 9.37 15.23 15.03
CA ILE A 491 9.03 14.75 16.37
C ILE A 491 9.31 15.83 17.44
N SER A 492 10.47 16.52 17.33
CA SER A 492 10.82 17.59 18.27
C SER A 492 9.84 18.76 18.26
N GLN A 493 9.31 19.12 17.10
CA GLN A 493 8.27 20.13 16.97
C GLN A 493 6.93 19.62 17.52
N ALA A 494 6.58 18.36 17.23
CA ALA A 494 5.34 17.72 17.66
C ALA A 494 5.27 17.65 19.21
N VAL A 495 6.37 17.26 19.87
CA VAL A 495 6.43 17.21 21.34
C VAL A 495 6.27 18.59 21.97
N LYS A 496 6.89 19.63 21.38
CA LYS A 496 6.78 21.02 21.89
C LYS A 496 5.35 21.57 21.75
N ASN A 497 4.63 21.14 20.73
CA ASN A 497 3.30 21.63 20.38
C ASN A 497 2.20 20.63 20.73
N LEU A 498 2.47 19.65 21.60
CA LEU A 498 1.49 18.64 21.98
C LEU A 498 0.35 19.29 22.79
N PRO A 499 -0.88 19.38 22.23
CA PRO A 499 -2.00 20.02 22.92
C PRO A 499 -2.56 19.10 24.00
N ASP A 500 -3.20 19.69 24.98
CA ASP A 500 -4.07 18.96 25.90
C ASP A 500 -5.40 18.64 25.24
N GLY A 501 -6.13 17.66 25.77
CA GLY A 501 -7.46 17.33 25.29
C GLY A 501 -7.68 15.85 25.01
N PRO A 502 -8.78 15.49 24.34
CA PRO A 502 -9.11 14.10 24.06
C PRO A 502 -8.17 13.49 23.02
N PHE A 503 -7.87 12.21 23.19
CA PHE A 503 -7.08 11.41 22.25
C PHE A 503 -7.95 10.52 21.36
N LYS A 504 -9.27 10.63 21.47
CA LYS A 504 -10.29 9.98 20.63
C LYS A 504 -11.40 10.96 20.32
N THR A 505 -12.05 10.76 19.18
CA THR A 505 -13.27 11.51 18.82
C THR A 505 -14.39 11.25 19.84
N GLU A 506 -15.20 12.24 20.08
CA GLU A 506 -16.40 12.13 20.91
C GLU A 506 -17.60 11.54 20.15
N ASP A 507 -17.47 11.34 18.83
CA ASP A 507 -18.51 10.69 18.04
C ASP A 507 -18.63 9.20 18.42
N ARG A 508 -19.70 8.91 19.17
CA ARG A 508 -20.02 7.56 19.66
C ARG A 508 -20.44 6.59 18.56
N LYS A 509 -20.67 7.07 17.35
CA LYS A 509 -20.91 6.22 16.17
C LYS A 509 -19.61 5.64 15.61
N VAL A 510 -18.47 6.25 15.94
CA VAL A 510 -17.13 5.84 15.46
C VAL A 510 -16.29 5.26 16.59
N ALA A 511 -16.19 5.95 17.72
CA ALA A 511 -15.40 5.53 18.86
C ALA A 511 -16.29 4.91 19.96
N LEU A 512 -15.81 3.83 20.56
CA LEU A 512 -16.50 3.20 21.68
C LEU A 512 -16.61 4.17 22.85
N PRO A 513 -17.80 4.30 23.46
CA PRO A 513 -17.98 5.11 24.64
C PRO A 513 -17.16 4.60 25.82
N PRO A 514 -16.77 5.47 26.77
CA PRO A 514 -16.09 5.08 27.99
C PRO A 514 -16.87 4.03 28.78
N ARG A 515 -16.18 3.05 29.34
CA ARG A 515 -16.85 1.94 30.04
C ARG A 515 -17.71 2.42 31.22
N ALA A 516 -17.29 3.47 31.92
CA ALA A 516 -18.04 4.04 33.03
C ALA A 516 -19.40 4.67 32.62
N GLU A 517 -19.55 5.06 31.36
CA GLU A 517 -20.81 5.59 30.83
C GLU A 517 -21.83 4.50 30.50
N LEU A 518 -21.39 3.27 30.28
CA LEU A 518 -22.30 2.17 29.89
C LEU A 518 -23.31 1.83 30.99
N ASP A 519 -22.97 2.07 32.24
CA ASP A 519 -23.82 1.78 33.39
C ASP A 519 -24.85 2.89 33.67
N VAL A 520 -24.63 4.11 33.15
CA VAL A 520 -25.43 5.28 33.48
C VAL A 520 -26.13 5.93 32.27
N SER A 521 -25.77 5.54 31.04
CA SER A 521 -26.34 6.09 29.82
C SER A 521 -26.82 4.98 28.89
N MET A 522 -28.14 4.93 28.66
CA MET A 522 -28.75 4.02 27.70
C MET A 522 -28.22 4.24 26.27
N GLU A 523 -28.00 5.50 25.88
CA GLU A 523 -27.47 5.84 24.56
C GLU A 523 -26.04 5.29 24.39
N ALA A 524 -25.17 5.46 25.38
CA ALA A 524 -23.83 4.90 25.37
C ALA A 524 -23.87 3.37 25.25
N LEU A 525 -24.76 2.71 25.97
CA LEU A 525 -24.93 1.27 25.88
C LEU A 525 -25.38 0.80 24.48
N ILE A 526 -26.33 1.51 23.85
CA ILE A 526 -26.80 1.19 22.49
C ILE A 526 -25.68 1.38 21.48
N HIS A 527 -24.93 2.49 21.54
CA HIS A 527 -23.80 2.70 20.63
C HIS A 527 -22.69 1.67 20.81
N HIS A 528 -22.37 1.32 22.06
CA HIS A 528 -21.41 0.25 22.33
C HIS A 528 -21.86 -1.06 21.73
N PHE A 529 -23.12 -1.45 21.96
CA PHE A 529 -23.70 -2.70 21.44
C PHE A 529 -23.63 -2.74 19.91
N LYS A 530 -24.10 -1.68 19.24
CA LYS A 530 -24.09 -1.60 17.77
C LYS A 530 -22.67 -1.68 17.20
N LEU A 531 -21.72 -0.90 17.73
CA LEU A 531 -20.34 -0.92 17.26
C LEU A 531 -19.65 -2.29 17.48
N MET A 532 -20.05 -3.01 18.52
CA MET A 532 -19.46 -4.35 18.81
C MET A 532 -20.10 -5.46 17.99
N THR A 533 -21.40 -5.41 17.73
CA THR A 533 -22.13 -6.48 17.03
C THR A 533 -22.22 -6.24 15.52
N GLU A 534 -22.70 -5.08 15.09
CA GLU A 534 -22.88 -4.75 13.68
C GLU A 534 -21.59 -4.22 13.05
N GLY A 535 -20.82 -3.43 13.80
CA GLY A 535 -19.65 -2.73 13.33
C GLY A 535 -19.94 -1.30 12.89
N LEU A 536 -18.93 -0.63 12.35
CA LEU A 536 -19.00 0.72 11.83
C LEU A 536 -19.54 0.68 10.39
N LEU A 537 -20.62 1.38 10.12
CA LEU A 537 -21.16 1.53 8.76
C LEU A 537 -20.45 2.69 8.07
N VAL A 538 -19.86 2.42 6.90
CA VAL A 538 -19.20 3.43 6.07
C VAL A 538 -20.13 3.80 4.92
N PRO A 539 -20.39 5.09 4.65
CA PRO A 539 -21.24 5.51 3.54
C PRO A 539 -20.77 4.91 2.20
N PRO A 540 -21.71 4.60 1.28
CA PRO A 540 -21.35 4.13 -0.06
C PRO A 540 -20.43 5.13 -0.76
N GLY A 541 -19.36 4.63 -1.37
CA GLY A 541 -18.42 5.45 -2.09
C GLY A 541 -17.09 4.75 -2.31
N MET A 542 -16.23 5.38 -3.07
CA MET A 542 -14.86 4.90 -3.28
C MET A 542 -13.88 6.04 -3.03
N LEU A 543 -12.71 5.67 -2.57
CA LEU A 543 -11.62 6.60 -2.31
C LEU A 543 -10.29 5.89 -2.43
N TYR A 544 -9.36 6.53 -3.11
CA TYR A 544 -7.93 6.26 -2.98
C TYR A 544 -7.31 7.34 -2.09
N HIS A 545 -6.57 6.93 -1.08
CA HIS A 545 -5.82 7.84 -0.23
C HIS A 545 -4.43 7.28 0.05
N ALA A 546 -3.42 8.09 -0.19
CA ALA A 546 -2.03 7.70 -0.04
C ALA A 546 -1.33 8.52 1.05
N ILE A 547 -0.36 7.89 1.69
CA ILE A 547 0.55 8.50 2.64
C ILE A 547 2.00 8.23 2.24
N GLU A 548 2.93 9.02 2.76
CA GLU A 548 4.36 8.74 2.65
C GLU A 548 4.77 7.73 3.72
N SER A 549 4.98 6.48 3.31
CA SER A 549 5.54 5.44 4.18
C SER A 549 7.08 5.49 4.17
N SER A 550 7.74 4.66 4.97
CA SER A 550 9.21 4.61 5.05
C SER A 550 9.90 4.14 3.76
N LYS A 551 9.18 3.43 2.90
CA LYS A 551 9.68 2.88 1.63
C LYS A 551 9.15 3.61 0.41
N GLY A 552 8.25 4.56 0.59
CA GLY A 552 7.60 5.33 -0.45
C GLY A 552 6.10 5.47 -0.24
N GLU A 553 5.35 5.73 -1.29
CA GLU A 553 3.91 5.87 -1.24
C GLU A 553 3.23 4.56 -0.78
N LEU A 554 2.36 4.68 0.20
CA LEU A 554 1.44 3.62 0.62
C LEU A 554 0.02 4.15 0.41
N GLY A 555 -0.69 3.59 -0.53
CA GLY A 555 -2.06 3.96 -0.85
C GLY A 555 -3.06 2.87 -0.46
N TYR A 556 -4.25 3.28 -0.07
CA TYR A 556 -5.39 2.39 0.10
C TYR A 556 -6.51 2.83 -0.84
N PHE A 557 -6.94 1.91 -1.70
CA PHE A 557 -8.16 2.06 -2.46
C PHE A 557 -9.28 1.29 -1.77
N VAL A 558 -10.33 1.98 -1.39
CA VAL A 558 -11.50 1.41 -0.70
C VAL A 558 -12.75 1.70 -1.49
N TYR A 559 -13.53 0.65 -1.77
CA TYR A 559 -14.89 0.74 -2.25
C TYR A 559 -15.84 0.32 -1.13
N ALA A 560 -16.67 1.22 -0.64
CA ALA A 560 -17.67 0.99 0.39
C ALA A 560 -19.05 0.86 -0.24
N ASP A 561 -19.84 -0.11 0.19
CA ASP A 561 -21.21 -0.37 -0.25
C ASP A 561 -22.28 0.07 0.76
N GLY A 562 -21.87 0.73 1.84
CA GLY A 562 -22.75 1.10 2.96
C GLY A 562 -22.81 0.10 4.10
N SER A 563 -22.13 -1.05 3.94
CA SER A 563 -22.06 -2.09 4.97
C SER A 563 -20.94 -1.82 5.99
N ALA A 564 -20.79 -2.70 6.97
CA ALA A 564 -19.73 -2.64 7.97
C ALA A 564 -18.39 -3.25 7.47
N LYS A 565 -18.34 -3.71 6.23
CA LYS A 565 -17.16 -4.32 5.59
C LYS A 565 -16.89 -3.60 4.27
N PRO A 566 -15.62 -3.42 3.88
CA PRO A 566 -15.32 -2.91 2.55
C PRO A 566 -15.80 -3.91 1.48
N TYR A 567 -16.40 -3.39 0.43
CA TYR A 567 -16.74 -4.21 -0.74
C TYR A 567 -15.48 -4.59 -1.52
N ARG A 568 -14.58 -3.62 -1.74
CA ARG A 568 -13.24 -3.82 -2.31
C ARG A 568 -12.23 -3.07 -1.46
N LEU A 569 -11.12 -3.72 -1.17
CA LEU A 569 -9.95 -3.15 -0.51
C LEU A 569 -8.70 -3.53 -1.30
N HIS A 570 -7.93 -2.55 -1.69
CA HIS A 570 -6.62 -2.71 -2.33
C HIS A 570 -5.61 -1.78 -1.69
#